data_a28d44ded00d41d234d774c00b0b2074
#
_entry.id   a28d44ded00d41d234d774c00b0b2074
#
_cell.length_a   1.000
_cell.length_b   1.000
_cell.length_c   1.000
_cell.angle_alpha   90.00
_cell.angle_beta   90.00
_cell.angle_gamma   90.00
#
_symmetry.space_group_name_H-M   'P 1'
#
loop_
_entity.id
_entity.type
_entity.pdbx_description
1 polymer ?
#
loop_
_entity_poly.entity_id
_entity_poly.type
_entity_poly.pdbx_seq_one_letter_code
_entity_poly.pdbx_strand_id
1 'polypeptide(L)'
;MENLLKKERSPYLKQHENNPVHWYPWGRKALDKAKELKKPIFLSVGYASCHWCHVMAHESFEDKNTAAVMNEEFINIKVDREERPDLDNVFQKSLAILTGTPGGWPLSMFLDENGVPFTGCLLYTSDAADE
;
A
#
# COMPACT_ATOMS: atom_id res chain seq x y z
N MET A 1 -12.61 11.67 -4.58
CA MET A 1 -11.74 10.55 -4.96
C MET A 1 -12.42 9.23 -4.61
N GLU A 2 -12.00 8.17 -5.23
CA GLU A 2 -12.66 6.87 -5.09
C GLU A 2 -11.63 5.74 -5.13
N ASN A 3 -12.09 4.55 -4.77
CA ASN A 3 -11.30 3.32 -4.87
C ASN A 3 -11.31 2.86 -6.33
N LEU A 4 -10.14 2.81 -6.96
CA LEU A 4 -10.00 2.51 -8.38
C LEU A 4 -9.68 1.03 -8.68
N LEU A 5 -9.76 0.14 -7.68
CA LEU A 5 -9.42 -1.27 -7.87
C LEU A 5 -10.52 -2.10 -8.55
N LYS A 6 -11.70 -1.56 -8.68
CA LYS A 6 -12.87 -2.28 -9.22
C LYS A 6 -12.64 -2.81 -10.63
N LYS A 7 -11.89 -2.10 -11.45
CA LYS A 7 -11.64 -2.45 -12.85
C LYS A 7 -10.36 -3.28 -13.03
N GLU A 8 -9.65 -3.58 -11.96
CA GLU A 8 -8.42 -4.36 -12.03
C GLU A 8 -8.72 -5.84 -12.24
N ARG A 9 -7.77 -6.55 -12.86
CA ARG A 9 -7.91 -7.98 -13.15
C ARG A 9 -7.41 -8.86 -12.01
N SER A 10 -6.47 -8.35 -11.21
CA SER A 10 -5.88 -9.10 -10.12
C SER A 10 -6.94 -9.51 -9.09
N PRO A 11 -7.05 -10.80 -8.76
CA PRO A 11 -7.97 -11.23 -7.70
C PRO A 11 -7.65 -10.59 -6.35
N TYR A 12 -6.38 -10.39 -6.05
CA TYR A 12 -5.95 -9.74 -4.81
C TYR A 12 -6.43 -8.29 -4.76
N LEU A 13 -6.24 -7.53 -5.83
CA LEU A 13 -6.69 -6.14 -5.88
C LEU A 13 -8.21 -6.06 -5.77
N LYS A 14 -8.93 -6.97 -6.42
CA LYS A 14 -10.40 -7.01 -6.34
C LYS A 14 -10.90 -7.32 -4.93
N GLN A 15 -10.14 -8.03 -4.11
CA GLN A 15 -10.50 -8.26 -2.71
C GLN A 15 -10.61 -6.95 -1.93
N HIS A 16 -9.96 -5.90 -2.40
CA HIS A 16 -9.92 -4.59 -1.73
C HIS A 16 -10.75 -3.53 -2.45
N GLU A 17 -11.52 -3.90 -3.47
CA GLU A 17 -12.28 -2.94 -4.28
C GLU A 17 -13.36 -2.20 -3.50
N ASN A 18 -13.82 -2.76 -2.39
CA ASN A 18 -14.84 -2.16 -1.53
C ASN A 18 -14.29 -1.56 -0.24
N ASN A 19 -12.97 -1.50 -0.09
CA ASN A 19 -12.36 -0.84 1.07
C ASN A 19 -12.71 0.65 1.06
N PRO A 20 -12.91 1.27 2.24
CA PRO A 20 -13.09 2.72 2.31
C PRO A 20 -11.84 3.52 1.95
N VAL A 21 -10.67 2.87 1.89
CA VAL A 21 -9.44 3.50 1.39
C VAL A 21 -9.58 3.77 -0.11
N HIS A 22 -9.21 4.96 -0.55
CA HIS A 22 -9.24 5.32 -1.97
C HIS A 22 -7.99 4.79 -2.67
N TRP A 23 -7.98 3.49 -2.93
CA TRP A 23 -6.86 2.79 -3.53
C TRP A 23 -6.66 3.12 -5.00
N TYR A 24 -5.39 3.25 -5.39
CA TYR A 24 -4.97 3.28 -6.79
C TYR A 24 -4.20 2.02 -7.11
N PRO A 25 -4.32 1.47 -8.32
CA PRO A 25 -3.31 0.52 -8.79
C PRO A 25 -2.01 1.28 -9.07
N TRP A 26 -0.90 0.57 -9.12
CA TRP A 26 0.38 1.19 -9.50
C TRP A 26 0.28 1.72 -10.93
N GLY A 27 0.69 2.94 -11.13
CA GLY A 27 0.69 3.54 -12.46
C GLY A 27 0.89 5.04 -12.41
N ARG A 28 0.97 5.62 -13.59
CA ARG A 28 1.20 7.05 -13.76
C ARG A 28 0.12 7.90 -13.09
N LYS A 29 -1.12 7.46 -13.14
CA LYS A 29 -2.24 8.20 -12.54
C LYS A 29 -2.02 8.48 -11.06
N ALA A 30 -1.60 7.45 -10.31
CA ALA A 30 -1.33 7.59 -8.88
C ALA A 30 -0.10 8.46 -8.63
N LEU A 31 0.97 8.23 -9.39
CA LEU A 31 2.22 8.97 -9.23
C LEU A 31 2.04 10.45 -9.56
N ASP A 32 1.32 10.75 -10.64
CA ASP A 32 1.03 12.14 -11.02
C ASP A 32 0.15 12.82 -9.98
N LYS A 33 -0.81 12.08 -9.40
CA LYS A 33 -1.69 12.63 -8.36
C LYS A 33 -0.92 12.98 -7.10
N ALA A 34 0.06 12.15 -6.72
CA ALA A 34 0.91 12.41 -5.57
C ALA A 34 1.70 13.72 -5.77
N LYS A 35 2.25 13.93 -6.97
CA LYS A 35 2.97 15.17 -7.30
C LYS A 35 2.05 16.37 -7.31
N GLU A 36 0.87 16.23 -7.92
CA GLU A 36 -0.11 17.32 -8.02
C GLU A 36 -0.55 17.80 -6.65
N LEU A 37 -0.87 16.88 -5.75
CA LEU A 37 -1.37 17.20 -4.42
C LEU A 37 -0.26 17.36 -3.38
N LYS A 38 0.99 17.07 -3.76
CA LYS A 38 2.16 17.12 -2.87
C LYS A 38 1.96 16.24 -1.64
N LYS A 39 1.44 15.03 -1.86
CA LYS A 39 1.21 14.05 -0.80
C LYS A 39 2.18 12.90 -0.90
N PRO A 40 2.65 12.36 0.25
CA PRO A 40 3.42 11.13 0.22
C PRO A 40 2.55 9.96 -0.21
N ILE A 41 3.19 8.89 -0.64
CA ILE A 41 2.54 7.68 -1.11
C ILE A 41 2.63 6.61 -0.02
N PHE A 42 1.50 5.98 0.29
CA PHE A 42 1.47 4.74 1.06
C PHE A 42 1.30 3.59 0.07
N LEU A 43 2.30 2.71 0.00
CA LEU A 43 2.30 1.57 -0.90
C LEU A 43 2.13 0.28 -0.10
N SER A 44 1.12 -0.50 -0.44
CA SER A 44 0.87 -1.79 0.20
C SER A 44 1.05 -2.90 -0.83
N VAL A 45 1.96 -3.84 -0.57
CA VAL A 45 2.23 -4.99 -1.44
C VAL A 45 1.84 -6.27 -0.72
N GLY A 46 1.10 -7.12 -1.42
CA GLY A 46 0.68 -8.41 -0.87
C GLY A 46 0.29 -9.36 -1.97
N TYR A 47 -0.44 -10.42 -1.62
CA TYR A 47 -0.95 -11.39 -2.57
C TYR A 47 -2.19 -12.09 -2.01
N ALA A 48 -2.95 -12.78 -2.89
CA ALA A 48 -4.27 -13.32 -2.53
C ALA A 48 -4.24 -14.33 -1.37
N SER A 49 -3.21 -15.17 -1.30
CA SER A 49 -3.09 -16.20 -0.26
C SER A 49 -2.34 -15.74 1.00
N CYS A 50 -2.01 -14.47 1.09
CA CYS A 50 -1.24 -13.93 2.21
C CYS A 50 -2.13 -13.74 3.44
N HIS A 51 -1.91 -14.57 4.48
CA HIS A 51 -2.71 -14.50 5.71
C HIS A 51 -2.62 -13.11 6.38
N TRP A 52 -1.40 -12.63 6.58
CA TRP A 52 -1.20 -11.35 7.28
C TRP A 52 -1.66 -10.14 6.46
N CYS A 53 -1.73 -10.29 5.12
CA CYS A 53 -2.32 -9.26 4.29
C CYS A 53 -3.81 -9.12 4.58
N HIS A 54 -4.51 -10.24 4.77
CA HIS A 54 -5.92 -10.24 5.13
C HIS A 54 -6.15 -9.69 6.54
N VAL A 55 -5.26 -10.02 7.48
CA VAL A 55 -5.34 -9.48 8.85
C VAL A 55 -5.21 -7.96 8.83
N MET A 56 -4.23 -7.42 8.09
CA MET A 56 -4.05 -5.98 7.97
C MET A 56 -5.25 -5.31 7.31
N ALA A 57 -5.80 -5.92 6.26
CA ALA A 57 -6.98 -5.40 5.60
C ALA A 57 -8.15 -5.29 6.57
N HIS A 58 -8.39 -6.36 7.33
CA HIS A 58 -9.49 -6.40 8.29
C HIS A 58 -9.32 -5.36 9.41
N GLU A 59 -8.11 -5.22 9.94
CA GLU A 59 -7.85 -4.31 11.05
C GLU A 59 -7.77 -2.84 10.65
N SER A 60 -7.23 -2.56 9.46
CA SER A 60 -6.92 -1.18 9.07
C SER A 60 -7.67 -0.70 7.84
N PHE A 61 -7.64 -1.47 6.76
CA PHE A 61 -8.17 -0.99 5.46
C PHE A 61 -9.68 -1.00 5.39
N GLU A 62 -10.33 -1.80 6.22
CA GLU A 62 -11.79 -1.84 6.32
C GLU A 62 -12.33 -0.88 7.38
N ASP A 63 -11.46 -0.33 8.22
CA ASP A 63 -11.84 0.62 9.25
C ASP A 63 -12.01 2.02 8.66
N LYS A 64 -13.18 2.59 8.81
CA LYS A 64 -13.52 3.89 8.22
C LYS A 64 -12.68 5.04 8.78
N ASN A 65 -12.35 4.99 10.06
CA ASN A 65 -11.55 6.05 10.68
C ASN A 65 -10.11 6.02 10.18
N THR A 66 -9.53 4.84 10.09
CA THR A 66 -8.18 4.65 9.53
C THR A 66 -8.15 5.08 8.07
N ALA A 67 -9.16 4.64 7.30
CA ALA A 67 -9.26 4.98 5.89
C ALA A 67 -9.38 6.49 5.67
N ALA A 68 -10.11 7.19 6.52
CA ALA A 68 -10.25 8.64 6.42
C ALA A 68 -8.90 9.35 6.55
N VAL A 69 -8.09 8.92 7.51
CA VAL A 69 -6.73 9.46 7.69
C VAL A 69 -5.86 9.14 6.48
N MET A 70 -5.89 7.89 6.01
CA MET A 70 -5.10 7.46 4.85
C MET A 70 -5.48 8.26 3.60
N ASN A 71 -6.77 8.48 3.38
CA ASN A 71 -7.26 9.21 2.21
C ASN A 71 -6.87 10.68 2.23
N GLU A 72 -6.84 11.27 3.42
CA GLU A 72 -6.47 12.68 3.58
C GLU A 72 -4.97 12.91 3.45
N GLU A 73 -4.16 12.03 4.06
CA GLU A 73 -2.72 12.26 4.20
C GLU A 73 -1.88 11.65 3.08
N PHE A 74 -2.39 10.64 2.39
CA PHE A 74 -1.60 9.87 1.42
C PHE A 74 -2.32 9.68 0.10
N ILE A 75 -1.53 9.41 -0.94
CA ILE A 75 -2.01 8.72 -2.14
C ILE A 75 -1.72 7.24 -1.88
N ASN A 76 -2.75 6.41 -1.87
CA ASN A 76 -2.66 5.02 -1.45
C ASN A 76 -2.63 4.10 -2.66
N ILE A 77 -1.55 3.29 -2.78
CA ILE A 77 -1.35 2.38 -3.90
C ILE A 77 -1.34 0.95 -3.39
N LYS A 78 -2.10 0.08 -4.04
CA LYS A 78 -2.15 -1.34 -3.73
C LYS A 78 -1.50 -2.12 -4.87
N VAL A 79 -0.59 -3.03 -4.53
CA VAL A 79 0.17 -3.83 -5.50
C VAL A 79 0.02 -5.31 -5.19
N ASP A 80 -0.25 -6.10 -6.23
CA ASP A 80 -0.24 -7.56 -6.16
C ASP A 80 1.14 -8.04 -6.62
N ARG A 81 1.89 -8.69 -5.72
CA ARG A 81 3.22 -9.19 -6.06
C ARG A 81 3.23 -10.26 -7.14
N GLU A 82 2.11 -10.96 -7.29
CA GLU A 82 1.98 -11.98 -8.31
C GLU A 82 1.80 -11.37 -9.70
N GLU A 83 1.18 -10.19 -9.78
CA GLU A 83 1.02 -9.43 -11.01
C GLU A 83 2.25 -8.58 -11.33
N ARG A 84 2.85 -7.99 -10.31
CA ARG A 84 4.01 -7.09 -10.45
C ARG A 84 5.17 -7.53 -9.54
N PRO A 85 5.80 -8.69 -9.82
CA PRO A 85 6.95 -9.14 -9.02
C PRO A 85 8.15 -8.21 -9.10
N ASP A 86 8.27 -7.43 -10.17
CA ASP A 86 9.32 -6.43 -10.34
C ASP A 86 9.23 -5.34 -9.27
N LEU A 87 8.03 -4.84 -9.02
CA LEU A 87 7.78 -3.82 -8.00
C LEU A 87 8.03 -4.39 -6.60
N ASP A 88 7.52 -5.59 -6.34
CA ASP A 88 7.74 -6.27 -5.08
C ASP A 88 9.23 -6.40 -4.78
N ASN A 89 10.01 -6.85 -5.76
CA ASN A 89 11.45 -7.04 -5.61
C ASN A 89 12.17 -5.73 -5.28
N VAL A 90 11.85 -4.66 -6.00
CA VAL A 90 12.45 -3.34 -5.77
C VAL A 90 12.15 -2.84 -4.34
N PHE A 91 10.89 -2.91 -3.92
CA PHE A 91 10.51 -2.37 -2.62
C PHE A 91 10.91 -3.27 -1.46
N GLN A 92 11.03 -4.60 -1.66
CA GLN A 92 11.60 -5.49 -0.66
C GLN A 92 13.06 -5.13 -0.39
N LYS A 93 13.82 -4.86 -1.45
CA LYS A 93 15.22 -4.43 -1.32
C LYS A 93 15.31 -3.07 -0.64
N SER A 94 14.42 -2.15 -0.98
CA SER A 94 14.36 -0.83 -0.36
C SER A 94 14.12 -0.94 1.14
N LEU A 95 13.20 -1.80 1.55
CA LEU A 95 12.93 -2.03 2.97
C LEU A 95 14.16 -2.55 3.69
N ALA A 96 14.83 -3.54 3.12
CA ALA A 96 16.03 -4.13 3.71
C ALA A 96 17.12 -3.09 3.91
N ILE A 97 17.32 -2.20 2.93
CA ILE A 97 18.32 -1.14 3.01
C ILE A 97 17.95 -0.10 4.07
N LEU A 98 16.69 0.31 4.10
CA LEU A 98 16.23 1.38 5.01
C LEU A 98 16.14 0.94 6.47
N THR A 99 15.76 -0.31 6.72
CA THR A 99 15.47 -0.78 8.08
C THR A 99 16.43 -1.86 8.58
N GLY A 100 17.22 -2.47 7.68
CA GLY A 100 18.11 -3.56 8.05
C GLY A 100 17.40 -4.87 8.34
N THR A 101 16.10 -4.98 8.05
CA THR A 101 15.32 -6.19 8.30
C THR A 101 15.00 -6.92 7.00
N PRO A 102 14.90 -8.27 7.03
CA PRO A 102 14.52 -9.01 5.83
C PRO A 102 13.08 -8.67 5.40
N GLY A 103 12.81 -8.87 4.12
CA GLY A 103 11.49 -8.61 3.55
C GLY A 103 10.43 -9.62 3.94
N GLY A 104 9.23 -9.42 3.45
CA GLY A 104 8.08 -10.28 3.70
C GLY A 104 6.80 -9.57 3.28
N TRP A 105 5.65 -10.13 3.66
CA TRP A 105 4.33 -9.59 3.32
C TRP A 105 3.39 -9.64 4.52
N PRO A 106 2.47 -8.69 4.65
CA PRO A 106 2.28 -7.52 3.78
C PRO A 106 3.44 -6.54 3.92
N LEU A 107 3.84 -5.95 2.82
CA LEU A 107 4.88 -4.92 2.80
C LEU A 107 4.21 -3.55 2.74
N SER A 108 4.52 -2.69 3.69
CA SER A 108 4.03 -1.32 3.71
C SER A 108 5.21 -0.38 3.53
N MET A 109 5.19 0.40 2.45
CA MET A 109 6.25 1.35 2.14
C MET A 109 5.70 2.76 2.08
N PHE A 110 6.48 3.70 2.55
CA PHE A 110 6.15 5.12 2.47
C PHE A 110 7.13 5.77 1.51
N LEU A 111 6.59 6.38 0.46
CA LEU A 111 7.35 7.04 -0.59
C LEU A 111 7.05 8.53 -0.54
N ASP A 112 8.00 9.35 -0.99
CA ASP A 112 7.72 10.78 -1.13
C ASP A 112 6.85 11.02 -2.38
N GLU A 113 6.52 12.28 -2.66
CA GLU A 113 5.70 12.65 -3.81
C GLU A 113 6.33 12.30 -5.16
N ASN A 114 7.62 12.04 -5.17
CA ASN A 114 8.36 11.63 -6.38
C ASN A 114 8.53 10.11 -6.49
N GLY A 115 7.95 9.35 -5.55
CA GLY A 115 8.04 7.90 -5.56
C GLY A 115 9.32 7.34 -4.95
N VAL A 116 10.07 8.15 -4.20
CA VAL A 116 11.30 7.70 -3.56
C VAL A 116 10.99 7.18 -2.16
N PRO A 117 11.32 5.89 -1.87
CA PRO A 117 11.03 5.33 -0.55
C PRO A 117 11.89 5.96 0.55
N PHE A 118 11.28 6.24 1.69
CA PHE A 118 11.99 6.78 2.84
C PHE A 118 11.78 5.98 4.13
N THR A 119 10.75 5.16 4.22
CA THR A 119 10.55 4.23 5.35
C THR A 119 9.56 3.14 4.96
N GLY A 120 9.46 2.11 5.80
CA GLY A 120 8.53 1.02 5.58
C GLY A 120 8.54 0.01 6.71
N CYS A 121 7.59 -0.94 6.62
CA CYS A 121 7.49 -2.06 7.56
C CYS A 121 6.73 -3.21 6.89
N LEU A 122 6.77 -4.40 7.51
CA LEU A 122 6.07 -5.57 6.96
C LEU A 122 4.59 -5.56 7.30
N LEU A 123 4.23 -5.12 8.50
CA LEU A 123 2.83 -5.02 8.93
C LEU A 123 2.66 -3.66 9.61
N TYR A 124 1.73 -2.85 9.08
CA TYR A 124 1.42 -1.56 9.67
C TYR A 124 -0.03 -1.55 10.11
N THR A 125 -0.24 -1.50 11.43
CA THR A 125 -1.56 -1.42 12.05
C THR A 125 -1.55 -0.27 13.07
N SER A 126 -2.72 0.11 13.58
CA SER A 126 -2.80 1.11 14.62
C SER A 126 -2.02 0.68 15.88
N ASP A 127 -2.05 -0.61 16.19
CA ASP A 127 -1.28 -1.15 17.33
C ASP A 127 0.22 -1.01 17.11
N ALA A 128 0.70 -1.32 15.92
CA ALA A 128 2.11 -1.17 15.57
C ALA A 128 2.54 0.30 15.58
N ALA A 129 1.67 1.20 15.19
CA ALA A 129 1.94 2.63 15.17
C ALA A 129 2.08 3.21 16.58
N ASP A 130 1.44 2.59 17.56
CA ASP A 130 1.47 3.04 18.96
C ASP A 130 2.77 2.62 19.67
N GLU A 131 3.52 1.72 19.08
CA GLU A 131 4.81 1.29 19.62
C GLU A 131 5.94 2.20 19.16
#